data_eded1123656c0845367b6d515cbb023c
#
_entry.id   eded1123656c0845367b6d515cbb023c
#
_cell.length_a   1.000
_cell.length_b   1.000
_cell.length_c   1.000
_cell.angle_alpha   90.00
_cell.angle_beta   90.00
_cell.angle_gamma   90.00
#
_symmetry.space_group_name_H-M   'P 1'
#
loop_
_entity.id
_entity.type
_entity.pdbx_description
1 polymer ?
#
loop_
_entity_poly.entity_id
_entity_poly.type
_entity_poly.pdbx_seq_one_letter_code
_entity_poly.pdbx_strand_id
1 'polypeptide(L)'
;GNYTTTGFSVRKYMEEEKFSSLSSRDNSITTPFIDIRLAEIYLNYAEACYFSGDIANAQKHLNDVRSHVNLAPKNHTGSQLFEDIMNERHLEFGMEGFRFFDVVRVGWGEKVFNGTKKAEFGAKTPFSAGAEVLPIPQTEIDISDGLITN
;
A
#
# COMPACT_ATOMS: atom_id res chain seq x y z
N GLY A 1 12.48 21.28 -15.06
CA GLY A 1 11.65 21.57 -13.89
C GLY A 1 11.27 20.29 -13.19
N ASN A 2 11.31 20.26 -11.86
CA ASN A 2 10.84 19.09 -11.09
C ASN A 2 9.32 18.98 -11.24
N TYR A 3 8.87 17.91 -11.86
CA TYR A 3 7.45 17.64 -12.08
C TYR A 3 6.76 16.99 -10.85
N THR A 4 7.51 16.73 -9.78
CA THR A 4 6.97 16.16 -8.53
C THR A 4 7.19 17.12 -7.37
N THR A 5 6.18 17.30 -6.51
CA THR A 5 6.25 18.15 -5.31
C THR A 5 7.29 17.67 -4.30
N THR A 6 7.61 16.38 -4.31
CA THR A 6 8.57 15.75 -3.39
C THR A 6 9.99 15.67 -3.95
N GLY A 7 10.19 15.90 -5.25
CA GLY A 7 11.46 15.68 -5.93
C GLY A 7 11.83 14.20 -6.17
N PHE A 8 11.00 13.26 -5.73
CA PHE A 8 11.20 11.82 -5.93
C PHE A 8 10.35 11.30 -7.07
N SER A 9 10.89 10.35 -7.84
CA SER A 9 10.21 9.65 -8.91
C SER A 9 10.17 8.16 -8.62
N VAL A 10 9.11 7.47 -9.09
CA VAL A 10 8.97 6.03 -8.93
C VAL A 10 9.83 5.31 -9.94
N ARG A 11 10.76 4.46 -9.47
CA ARG A 11 11.62 3.64 -10.35
C ARG A 11 11.04 2.24 -10.59
N LYS A 12 10.18 1.76 -9.71
CA LYS A 12 9.72 0.36 -9.64
C LYS A 12 9.14 -0.20 -10.95
N TYR A 13 8.55 0.66 -11.78
CA TYR A 13 7.93 0.28 -13.05
C TYR A 13 8.61 0.94 -14.26
N MET A 14 9.84 1.44 -14.08
CA MET A 14 10.57 2.09 -15.16
C MET A 14 11.41 1.09 -15.93
N GLU A 15 11.31 1.13 -17.26
CA GLU A 15 12.22 0.44 -18.17
C GLU A 15 13.43 1.34 -18.43
N GLU A 16 14.53 1.12 -17.70
CA GLU A 16 15.72 2.00 -17.75
C GLU A 16 16.34 2.09 -19.15
N GLU A 17 16.34 0.99 -19.91
CA GLU A 17 16.88 0.95 -21.26
C GLU A 17 16.10 1.83 -22.25
N LYS A 18 14.79 1.95 -22.04
CA LYS A 18 13.93 2.80 -22.87
C LYS A 18 13.97 4.26 -22.44
N PHE A 19 14.27 4.55 -21.19
CA PHE A 19 14.25 5.91 -20.67
C PHE A 19 15.36 6.79 -21.26
N SER A 20 16.49 6.21 -21.67
CA SER A 20 17.59 6.92 -22.32
C SER A 20 17.30 7.32 -23.76
N SER A 21 16.29 6.72 -24.40
CA SER A 21 15.93 6.95 -25.80
C SER A 21 14.61 7.71 -26.00
N LEU A 22 14.02 8.25 -24.92
CA LEU A 22 12.75 8.98 -24.97
C LEU A 22 12.86 10.34 -25.67
N SER A 23 13.11 10.30 -26.97
CA SER A 23 12.77 11.39 -27.90
C SER A 23 11.33 11.27 -28.44
N SER A 24 10.61 10.20 -28.16
CA SER A 24 9.28 9.95 -28.68
C SER A 24 8.26 9.70 -27.56
N ARG A 25 7.04 10.15 -27.80
CA ARG A 25 5.86 9.98 -26.95
C ARG A 25 5.33 8.55 -26.92
N ASP A 26 6.22 7.55 -27.00
CA ASP A 26 5.83 6.15 -26.91
C ASP A 26 5.67 5.78 -25.44
N ASN A 27 4.43 5.79 -24.96
CA ASN A 27 4.05 5.42 -23.61
C ASN A 27 3.83 3.90 -23.45
N SER A 28 4.30 3.09 -24.40
CA SER A 28 4.16 1.64 -24.32
C SER A 28 5.13 1.07 -23.28
N ILE A 29 4.58 0.69 -22.13
CA ILE A 29 5.28 -0.06 -21.09
C ILE A 29 5.17 -1.54 -21.45
N THR A 30 6.31 -2.21 -21.64
CA THR A 30 6.37 -3.66 -21.93
C THR A 30 6.64 -4.49 -20.67
N THR A 31 6.93 -3.85 -19.55
CA THR A 31 7.09 -4.51 -18.24
C THR A 31 5.77 -5.18 -17.84
N PRO A 32 5.76 -6.50 -17.57
CA PRO A 32 4.55 -7.18 -17.13
C PRO A 32 4.01 -6.56 -15.84
N PHE A 33 2.71 -6.39 -15.77
CA PHE A 33 2.06 -6.08 -14.50
C PHE A 33 2.11 -7.31 -13.60
N ILE A 34 2.66 -7.14 -12.39
CA ILE A 34 2.74 -8.21 -11.41
C ILE A 34 1.51 -8.09 -10.52
N ASP A 35 0.60 -9.03 -10.64
CA ASP A 35 -0.64 -9.07 -9.87
C ASP A 35 -0.39 -9.61 -8.47
N ILE A 36 0.35 -10.72 -8.34
CA ILE A 36 0.73 -11.33 -7.07
C ILE A 36 2.22 -11.65 -7.10
N ARG A 37 2.94 -11.37 -6.01
CA ARG A 37 4.36 -11.69 -5.87
C ARG A 37 4.70 -12.34 -4.53
N LEU A 38 5.83 -13.03 -4.48
CA LEU A 38 6.20 -13.86 -3.32
C LEU A 38 6.26 -13.07 -2.00
N ALA A 39 6.72 -11.82 -2.02
CA ALA A 39 6.73 -10.98 -0.82
C ALA A 39 5.32 -10.75 -0.25
N GLU A 40 4.30 -10.64 -1.10
CA GLU A 40 2.92 -10.54 -0.67
C GLU A 40 2.45 -11.82 0.05
N ILE A 41 2.78 -12.98 -0.50
CA ILE A 41 2.45 -14.27 0.13
C ILE A 41 3.10 -14.39 1.50
N TYR A 42 4.38 -14.02 1.63
CA TYR A 42 5.06 -14.05 2.93
C TYR A 42 4.44 -13.09 3.94
N LEU A 43 4.12 -11.86 3.55
CA LEU A 43 3.54 -10.89 4.48
C LEU A 43 2.08 -11.18 4.82
N ASN A 44 1.30 -11.73 3.88
CA ASN A 44 -0.05 -12.25 4.16
C ASN A 44 0.01 -13.42 5.14
N TYR A 45 0.98 -14.33 4.97
CA TYR A 45 1.16 -15.45 5.87
C TYR A 45 1.66 -15.00 7.25
N ALA A 46 2.59 -14.04 7.32
CA ALA A 46 3.04 -13.45 8.58
C ALA A 46 1.87 -12.84 9.37
N GLU A 47 0.98 -12.13 8.70
CA GLU A 47 -0.21 -11.53 9.30
C GLU A 47 -1.19 -12.62 9.79
N ALA A 48 -1.46 -13.64 8.96
CA ALA A 48 -2.31 -14.76 9.34
C ALA A 48 -1.76 -15.54 10.57
N CYS A 49 -0.45 -15.77 10.61
CA CYS A 49 0.24 -16.36 11.77
C CYS A 49 0.10 -15.49 13.01
N TYR A 50 0.24 -14.17 12.88
CA TYR A 50 0.04 -13.25 14.00
C TYR A 50 -1.35 -13.39 14.61
N PHE A 51 -2.41 -13.37 13.78
CA PHE A 51 -3.78 -13.48 14.26
C PHE A 51 -4.14 -14.89 14.76
N SER A 52 -3.47 -15.93 14.30
CA SER A 52 -3.64 -17.31 14.84
C SER A 52 -2.84 -17.56 16.11
N GLY A 53 -1.99 -16.61 16.54
CA GLY A 53 -1.14 -16.75 17.71
C GLY A 53 0.19 -17.46 17.46
N ASP A 54 0.50 -17.82 16.21
CA ASP A 54 1.78 -18.41 15.82
C ASP A 54 2.84 -17.31 15.60
N ILE A 55 3.30 -16.75 16.70
CA ILE A 55 4.23 -15.60 16.70
C ILE A 55 5.57 -15.96 16.06
N ALA A 56 6.04 -17.19 16.22
CA ALA A 56 7.32 -17.63 15.66
C ALA A 56 7.30 -17.61 14.12
N ASN A 57 6.26 -18.12 13.49
CA ASN A 57 6.11 -18.08 12.04
C ASN A 57 5.77 -16.67 11.54
N ALA A 58 5.02 -15.87 12.31
CA ALA A 58 4.79 -14.47 11.97
C ALA A 58 6.12 -13.69 11.86
N GLN A 59 6.99 -13.81 12.86
CA GLN A 59 8.33 -13.20 12.84
C GLN A 59 9.20 -13.76 11.71
N LYS A 60 9.17 -15.08 11.52
CA LYS A 60 9.97 -15.72 10.48
C LYS A 60 9.65 -15.15 9.11
N HIS A 61 8.37 -15.13 8.71
CA HIS A 61 7.98 -14.72 7.37
C HIS A 61 8.08 -13.20 7.14
N LEU A 62 7.90 -12.38 8.18
CA LEU A 62 8.29 -10.98 8.14
C LEU A 62 9.79 -10.84 7.82
N ASN A 63 10.64 -11.62 8.51
CA ASN A 63 12.08 -11.55 8.35
C ASN A 63 12.58 -12.21 7.06
N ASP A 64 11.86 -13.15 6.47
CA ASP A 64 12.15 -13.69 5.13
C ASP A 64 12.15 -12.56 4.08
N VAL A 65 11.17 -11.66 4.12
CA VAL A 65 11.12 -10.49 3.23
C VAL A 65 12.26 -9.52 3.53
N ARG A 66 12.51 -9.20 4.79
CA ARG A 66 13.55 -8.26 5.21
C ARG A 66 14.96 -8.74 4.84
N SER A 67 15.22 -10.03 5.00
CA SER A 67 16.52 -10.63 4.68
C SER A 67 16.87 -10.57 3.20
N HIS A 68 15.85 -10.62 2.32
CA HIS A 68 16.04 -10.53 0.88
C HIS A 68 16.68 -9.20 0.44
N VAL A 69 16.43 -8.13 1.20
CA VAL A 69 17.00 -6.79 0.97
C VAL A 69 18.07 -6.41 2.02
N ASN A 70 18.63 -7.38 2.72
CA ASN A 70 19.67 -7.23 3.73
C ASN A 70 19.31 -6.30 4.90
N LEU A 71 18.06 -6.24 5.29
CA LEU A 71 17.59 -5.50 6.46
C LEU A 71 17.71 -6.36 7.72
N ALA A 72 18.03 -5.71 8.85
CA ALA A 72 18.09 -6.37 10.16
C ALA A 72 16.74 -7.00 10.53
N PRO A 73 16.74 -8.18 11.18
CA PRO A 73 15.51 -8.85 11.59
C PRO A 73 14.75 -8.05 12.65
N LYS A 74 13.44 -8.25 12.68
CA LYS A 74 12.52 -7.76 13.70
C LYS A 74 12.09 -8.92 14.60
N ASN A 75 12.21 -8.72 15.92
CA ASN A 75 11.94 -9.76 16.92
C ASN A 75 10.88 -9.30 17.94
N HIS A 76 10.08 -8.30 17.60
CA HIS A 76 9.01 -7.82 18.46
C HIS A 76 7.88 -8.85 18.57
N THR A 77 7.07 -8.70 19.61
CA THR A 77 5.87 -9.51 19.87
C THR A 77 4.66 -8.59 20.10
N GLY A 78 3.47 -9.16 20.25
CA GLY A 78 2.24 -8.39 20.52
C GLY A 78 1.97 -7.34 19.43
N SER A 79 1.40 -6.22 19.81
CA SER A 79 1.00 -5.16 18.87
C SER A 79 2.17 -4.59 18.06
N GLN A 80 3.38 -4.61 18.62
CA GLN A 80 4.56 -4.11 17.92
C GLN A 80 4.94 -5.00 16.73
N LEU A 81 4.77 -6.33 16.85
CA LEU A 81 4.98 -7.24 15.71
C LEU A 81 3.96 -6.95 14.60
N PHE A 82 2.72 -6.70 14.94
CA PHE A 82 1.71 -6.35 13.95
C PHE A 82 2.03 -5.01 13.26
N GLU A 83 2.47 -4.00 14.02
CA GLU A 83 2.94 -2.75 13.45
C GLU A 83 4.16 -2.96 12.52
N ASP A 84 5.09 -3.85 12.87
CA ASP A 84 6.23 -4.19 12.01
C ASP A 84 5.78 -4.85 10.70
N ILE A 85 4.82 -5.79 10.74
CA ILE A 85 4.27 -6.42 9.54
C ILE A 85 3.60 -5.37 8.64
N MET A 86 2.77 -4.50 9.20
CA MET A 86 2.08 -3.45 8.44
C MET A 86 3.02 -2.39 7.88
N ASN A 87 4.11 -2.09 8.58
CA ASN A 87 5.15 -1.19 8.11
C ASN A 87 5.97 -1.83 6.99
N GLU A 88 6.30 -3.13 7.10
CA GLU A 88 7.00 -3.82 6.02
C GLU A 88 6.14 -3.87 4.75
N ARG A 89 4.84 -4.17 4.87
CA ARG A 89 3.89 -4.09 3.75
C ARG A 89 3.90 -2.70 3.11
N HIS A 90 3.89 -1.66 3.92
CA HIS A 90 3.91 -0.28 3.42
C HIS A 90 5.18 0.04 2.60
N LEU A 91 6.34 -0.41 3.08
CA LEU A 91 7.62 -0.16 2.41
C LEU A 91 7.79 -1.06 1.17
N GLU A 92 7.47 -2.33 1.31
CA GLU A 92 7.62 -3.34 0.26
C GLU A 92 6.69 -3.08 -0.92
N PHE A 93 5.42 -2.73 -0.66
CA PHE A 93 4.40 -2.50 -1.69
C PHE A 93 4.20 -1.02 -2.03
N GLY A 94 5.19 -0.19 -1.75
CA GLY A 94 5.17 1.20 -2.17
C GLY A 94 4.86 1.34 -3.65
N MET A 95 3.83 2.13 -4.00
CA MET A 95 3.34 2.37 -5.37
C MET A 95 2.68 1.16 -6.07
N GLU A 96 2.32 0.10 -5.34
CA GLU A 96 1.59 -1.06 -5.87
C GLU A 96 0.08 -1.02 -5.56
N GLY A 97 -0.41 0.05 -4.96
CA GLY A 97 -1.85 0.23 -4.70
C GLY A 97 -2.37 -0.38 -3.39
N PHE A 98 -1.54 -1.12 -2.63
CA PHE A 98 -2.00 -1.83 -1.42
C PHE A 98 -2.30 -0.91 -0.23
N ARG A 99 -1.59 0.21 -0.10
CA ARG A 99 -1.57 0.99 1.14
C ARG A 99 -2.94 1.43 1.64
N PHE A 100 -3.80 1.91 0.77
CA PHE A 100 -5.14 2.35 1.16
C PHE A 100 -5.94 1.19 1.76
N PHE A 101 -6.00 0.08 1.05
CA PHE A 101 -6.74 -1.11 1.49
C PHE A 101 -6.18 -1.70 2.78
N ASP A 102 -4.85 -1.78 2.91
CA ASP A 102 -4.19 -2.24 4.14
C ASP A 102 -4.57 -1.38 5.35
N VAL A 103 -4.54 -0.07 5.19
CA VAL A 103 -4.84 0.87 6.28
C VAL A 103 -6.31 0.82 6.69
N VAL A 104 -7.21 0.76 5.69
CA VAL A 104 -8.66 0.74 5.92
C VAL A 104 -9.08 -0.57 6.61
N ARG A 105 -8.64 -1.73 6.10
CA ARG A 105 -9.06 -3.03 6.65
C ARG A 105 -8.61 -3.28 8.10
N VAL A 106 -7.56 -2.59 8.57
CA VAL A 106 -7.11 -2.66 9.97
C VAL A 106 -7.60 -1.51 10.85
N GLY A 107 -8.48 -0.65 10.31
CA GLY A 107 -9.06 0.47 11.04
C GLY A 107 -8.06 1.61 11.35
N TRP A 108 -6.97 1.73 10.59
CA TRP A 108 -5.95 2.77 10.80
C TRP A 108 -6.14 4.02 9.94
N GLY A 109 -7.28 4.15 9.27
CA GLY A 109 -7.55 5.24 8.35
C GLY A 109 -7.29 6.62 8.95
N GLU A 110 -7.92 6.93 10.08
CA GLU A 110 -7.73 8.21 10.75
C GLU A 110 -6.30 8.39 11.28
N LYS A 111 -5.73 7.35 11.91
CA LYS A 111 -4.35 7.37 12.46
C LYS A 111 -3.33 7.69 11.36
N VAL A 112 -3.48 7.11 10.18
CA VAL A 112 -2.50 7.20 9.11
C VAL A 112 -2.72 8.42 8.23
N PHE A 113 -3.96 8.66 7.78
CA PHE A 113 -4.25 9.71 6.81
C PHE A 113 -4.46 11.08 7.46
N ASN A 114 -4.85 11.14 8.75
CA ASN A 114 -4.99 12.39 9.52
C ASN A 114 -3.78 12.69 10.39
N GLY A 115 -2.72 11.88 10.35
CA GLY A 115 -1.51 12.09 11.14
C GLY A 115 -0.71 13.33 10.74
N THR A 116 0.41 13.55 11.41
CA THR A 116 1.27 14.74 11.30
C THR A 116 1.72 15.09 9.88
N LYS A 117 1.75 14.14 8.97
CA LYS A 117 2.16 14.36 7.58
C LYS A 117 1.08 14.97 6.69
N LYS A 118 -0.15 15.09 7.15
CA LYS A 118 -1.25 15.71 6.41
C LYS A 118 -0.93 17.15 5.97
N ALA A 119 -0.31 17.93 6.84
CA ALA A 119 0.06 19.30 6.55
C ALA A 119 1.15 19.41 5.46
N GLU A 120 2.07 18.46 5.39
CA GLU A 120 3.17 18.43 4.42
C GLU A 120 2.69 18.17 3.00
N PHE A 121 1.62 17.39 2.81
CA PHE A 121 1.11 16.99 1.50
C PHE A 121 -0.16 17.73 1.07
N GLY A 122 -0.58 18.74 1.81
CA GLY A 122 -1.68 19.63 1.42
C GLY A 122 -3.04 18.95 1.33
N ALA A 123 -3.28 17.87 2.09
CA ALA A 123 -4.58 17.20 2.12
C ALA A 123 -5.67 18.18 2.60
N LYS A 124 -6.60 18.51 1.70
CA LYS A 124 -7.66 19.50 1.94
C LYS A 124 -8.81 18.95 2.77
N THR A 125 -9.02 17.64 2.75
CA THR A 125 -10.14 16.98 3.43
C THR A 125 -9.61 15.95 4.42
N PRO A 126 -10.08 15.97 5.69
CA PRO A 126 -9.73 14.93 6.64
C PRO A 126 -10.33 13.59 6.20
N PHE A 127 -9.59 12.51 6.46
CA PHE A 127 -10.12 11.17 6.35
C PHE A 127 -11.18 10.97 7.46
N SER A 128 -12.34 10.49 7.10
CA SER A 128 -13.43 10.16 8.05
C SER A 128 -13.80 8.70 7.91
N ALA A 129 -14.49 8.14 8.91
CA ALA A 129 -14.96 6.76 8.87
C ALA A 129 -15.78 6.43 7.60
N GLY A 130 -16.56 7.41 7.09
CA GLY A 130 -17.30 7.25 5.84
C GLY A 130 -16.43 7.16 4.58
N ALA A 131 -15.15 7.56 4.65
CA ALA A 131 -14.21 7.45 3.54
C ALA A 131 -13.61 6.03 3.38
N GLU A 132 -13.89 5.12 4.29
CA GLU A 132 -13.49 3.71 4.20
C GLU A 132 -14.29 2.95 3.16
N VAL A 133 -15.48 3.42 2.86
CA VAL A 133 -16.37 2.84 1.86
C VAL A 133 -16.51 3.82 0.71
N LEU A 134 -16.26 3.34 -0.51
CA LEU A 134 -16.51 4.16 -1.69
C LEU A 134 -18.02 4.35 -1.85
N PRO A 135 -18.50 5.59 -2.07
CA PRO A 135 -19.89 5.84 -2.30
C PRO A 135 -20.36 5.17 -3.61
N ILE A 136 -21.59 4.73 -3.65
CA ILE A 136 -22.19 4.23 -4.89
C ILE A 136 -22.25 5.39 -5.88
N PRO A 137 -21.80 5.21 -7.14
CA PRO A 137 -21.89 6.26 -8.14
C PRO A 137 -23.32 6.78 -8.28
N GLN A 138 -23.48 8.10 -8.37
CA GLN A 138 -24.80 8.72 -8.46
C GLN A 138 -25.62 8.19 -9.65
N THR A 139 -24.94 7.86 -10.75
CA THR A 139 -25.59 7.24 -11.93
C THR A 139 -26.27 5.92 -11.60
N GLU A 140 -25.67 5.10 -10.73
CA GLU A 140 -26.25 3.81 -10.31
C GLU A 140 -27.48 4.03 -9.40
N ILE A 141 -27.41 5.05 -8.55
CA ILE A 141 -28.55 5.44 -7.70
C ILE A 141 -29.71 5.91 -8.57
N ASP A 142 -29.44 6.77 -9.54
CA ASP A 142 -30.45 7.32 -10.44
C ASP A 142 -31.14 6.25 -11.31
N ILE A 143 -30.35 5.28 -11.82
CA ILE A 143 -30.86 4.16 -12.61
C ILE A 143 -31.65 3.16 -11.74
N SER A 144 -31.34 3.05 -10.46
CA SER A 144 -32.00 2.10 -9.56
C SER A 144 -33.48 2.46 -9.21
N ASP A 145 -33.92 3.64 -9.60
CA ASP A 145 -35.30 4.14 -9.35
C ASP A 145 -35.64 4.13 -7.83
N GLY A 146 -34.67 4.45 -6.99
CA GLY A 146 -34.78 4.53 -5.53
C GLY A 146 -34.59 3.21 -4.78
N LEU A 147 -34.18 2.13 -5.46
CA LEU A 147 -33.86 0.85 -4.82
C LEU A 147 -32.49 0.86 -4.11
N ILE A 148 -31.59 1.72 -4.55
CA ILE A 148 -30.24 1.88 -3.99
C ILE A 148 -30.11 3.30 -3.43
N THR A 149 -29.61 3.42 -2.20
CA THR A 149 -29.30 4.70 -1.56
C THR A 149 -27.92 4.62 -0.93
N ASN A 150 -27.22 5.77 -0.82
CA ASN A 150 -25.97 5.89 -0.06
C ASN A 150 -26.22 5.88 1.44
#